data_4a90788a15e99a4668aecade847eff3a
#
_entry.id   4a90788a15e99a4668aecade847eff3a
#
_cell.length_a   1.000
_cell.length_b   1.000
_cell.length_c   1.000
_cell.angle_alpha   90.00
_cell.angle_beta   90.00
_cell.angle_gamma   90.00
#
_symmetry.space_group_name_H-M   'P 1'
#
loop_
_entity.id
_entity.type
_entity.pdbx_description
1 polymer ?
#
loop_
_entity_poly.entity_id
_entity_poly.type
_entity_poly.pdbx_seq_one_letter_code
_entity_poly.pdbx_strand_id
1 'polypeptide(L)'
;ILHTNEFNYVFVGTDNKNHINQESPNKALQIMDFNDERQGRKIRFHGFRGTTRSMIDTLDKKSQFSFEVKERFLDHHEKNKVVRAYSHGANYQEHLTELTNWWSNYVISLLE
;
A
#
# COMPACT_ATOMS: atom_id res chain seq x y z
N ILE A 1 17.23 -8.61 -0.25
CA ILE A 1 16.05 -8.28 -1.05
C ILE A 1 16.29 -8.71 -2.47
N LEU A 2 15.44 -9.59 -2.95
CA LEU A 2 14.89 -9.59 -4.30
C LEU A 2 15.63 -10.43 -5.30
N HIS A 3 15.63 -11.68 -5.01
CA HIS A 3 15.83 -12.72 -6.01
C HIS A 3 14.57 -12.95 -6.88
N THR A 4 13.72 -11.92 -7.02
CA THR A 4 12.46 -12.03 -7.76
C THR A 4 12.62 -11.80 -9.26
N ASN A 5 13.77 -11.29 -9.70
CA ASN A 5 14.02 -11.03 -11.13
C ASN A 5 14.02 -12.29 -12.00
N GLU A 6 14.19 -13.46 -11.37
CA GLU A 6 14.18 -14.76 -12.04
C GLU A 6 12.78 -15.39 -12.09
N PHE A 7 11.80 -14.77 -11.46
CA PHE A 7 10.45 -15.30 -11.32
C PHE A 7 9.40 -14.42 -11.98
N ASN A 8 8.29 -15.03 -12.36
CA ASN A 8 7.16 -14.34 -12.97
C ASN A 8 6.34 -13.49 -11.98
N TYR A 9 6.60 -13.61 -10.69
CA TYR A 9 5.85 -12.94 -9.62
C TYR A 9 6.79 -12.11 -8.75
N VAL A 10 6.30 -10.95 -8.30
CA VAL A 10 7.01 -10.07 -7.36
C VAL A 10 7.18 -10.75 -6.01
N PHE A 11 6.13 -11.42 -5.53
CA PHE A 11 6.15 -12.19 -4.29
C PHE A 11 5.95 -13.66 -4.62
N VAL A 12 7.02 -14.42 -4.52
CA VAL A 12 7.07 -15.83 -4.90
C VAL A 12 6.76 -16.71 -3.70
N GLY A 13 5.98 -17.77 -3.92
CA GLY A 13 5.70 -18.79 -2.91
C GLY A 13 6.92 -19.71 -2.67
N THR A 14 6.80 -20.57 -1.68
CA THR A 14 7.86 -21.51 -1.28
C THR A 14 8.19 -22.55 -2.34
N ASP A 15 7.28 -22.75 -3.29
CA ASP A 15 7.47 -23.68 -4.42
C ASP A 15 8.29 -23.08 -5.58
N ASN A 16 8.64 -21.79 -5.51
CA ASN A 16 9.32 -21.02 -6.53
C ASN A 16 8.63 -21.01 -7.91
N LYS A 17 7.36 -21.37 -7.98
CA LYS A 17 6.58 -21.46 -9.22
C LYS A 17 5.38 -20.56 -9.23
N ASN A 18 4.74 -20.39 -8.07
CA ASN A 18 3.52 -19.62 -7.91
C ASN A 18 3.76 -18.39 -7.01
N HIS A 19 2.80 -17.46 -7.03
CA HIS A 19 2.82 -16.35 -6.09
C HIS A 19 2.64 -16.82 -4.64
N ILE A 20 3.04 -15.96 -3.71
CA ILE A 20 2.81 -16.19 -2.27
C ILE A 20 1.31 -16.40 -2.00
N ASN A 21 0.99 -17.24 -1.02
CA ASN A 21 -0.38 -17.42 -0.58
C ASN A 21 -0.92 -16.09 0.00
N GLN A 22 -2.16 -15.73 -0.34
CA GLN A 22 -2.80 -14.49 0.09
C GLN A 22 -2.91 -14.33 1.60
N GLU A 23 -3.00 -15.44 2.34
CA GLU A 23 -3.06 -15.43 3.81
C GLU A 23 -1.68 -15.37 4.49
N SER A 24 -0.59 -15.55 3.74
CA SER A 24 0.76 -15.55 4.30
C SER A 24 1.11 -14.27 5.05
N PRO A 25 0.78 -13.06 4.58
CA PRO A 25 1.05 -11.84 5.33
C PRO A 25 0.31 -11.76 6.67
N ASN A 26 -0.96 -12.19 6.71
CA ASN A 26 -1.73 -12.24 7.97
C ASN A 26 -1.17 -13.27 8.95
N LYS A 27 -0.74 -14.40 8.43
CA LYS A 27 -0.09 -15.44 9.25
C LYS A 27 1.25 -14.95 9.82
N ALA A 28 2.02 -14.21 9.03
CA ALA A 28 3.24 -13.58 9.52
C ALA A 28 2.96 -12.59 10.66
N LEU A 29 1.95 -11.74 10.53
CA LEU A 29 1.52 -10.83 11.59
C LEU A 29 1.10 -11.58 12.86
N GLN A 30 0.43 -12.71 12.72
CA GLN A 30 0.05 -13.56 13.84
C GLN A 30 1.27 -14.16 14.54
N ILE A 31 2.24 -14.67 13.79
CA ILE A 31 3.48 -15.22 14.34
C ILE A 31 4.30 -14.15 15.06
N MET A 32 4.30 -12.92 14.55
CA MET A 32 4.96 -11.77 15.18
C MET A 32 4.17 -11.16 16.35
N ASP A 33 3.06 -11.78 16.74
CA ASP A 33 2.18 -11.35 17.85
C ASP A 33 1.48 -9.98 17.64
N PHE A 34 1.32 -9.57 16.39
CA PHE A 34 0.56 -8.36 16.04
C PHE A 34 -0.93 -8.61 15.81
N ASN A 35 -1.36 -9.88 15.72
CA ASN A 35 -2.74 -10.27 15.49
C ASN A 35 -3.18 -11.31 16.54
N ASP A 36 -3.21 -10.92 17.79
CA ASP A 36 -3.73 -11.73 18.90
C ASP A 36 -5.03 -11.10 19.43
N GLU A 37 -6.16 -11.65 19.00
CA GLU A 37 -7.48 -11.19 19.41
C GLU A 37 -7.72 -11.32 20.93
N ARG A 38 -7.08 -12.29 21.59
CA ARG A 38 -7.17 -12.47 23.03
C ARG A 38 -6.57 -11.32 23.81
N GLN A 39 -5.61 -10.64 23.24
CA GLN A 39 -4.97 -9.43 23.79
C GLN A 39 -5.54 -8.13 23.22
N GLY A 40 -6.66 -8.20 22.48
CA GLY A 40 -7.25 -7.03 21.84
C GLY A 40 -6.49 -6.51 20.63
N ARG A 41 -5.51 -7.26 20.13
CA ARG A 41 -4.73 -6.90 18.95
C ARG A 41 -5.35 -7.53 17.70
N LYS A 42 -5.82 -6.69 16.81
CA LYS A 42 -6.48 -7.15 15.58
C LYS A 42 -5.90 -6.43 14.35
N ILE A 43 -4.59 -6.58 14.15
CA ILE A 43 -3.92 -6.01 12.99
C ILE A 43 -3.93 -7.04 11.86
N ARG A 44 -4.56 -6.66 10.75
CA ARG A 44 -4.57 -7.47 9.52
C ARG A 44 -3.82 -6.73 8.42
N PHE A 45 -3.22 -7.49 7.52
CA PHE A 45 -2.42 -6.92 6.43
C PHE A 45 -3.21 -5.91 5.58
N HIS A 46 -4.46 -6.22 5.26
CA HIS A 46 -5.33 -5.30 4.51
C HIS A 46 -5.57 -3.95 5.24
N GLY A 47 -5.55 -3.96 6.57
CA GLY A 47 -5.72 -2.74 7.38
C GLY A 47 -4.63 -1.69 7.16
N PHE A 48 -3.45 -2.09 6.70
CA PHE A 48 -2.37 -1.15 6.38
C PHE A 48 -2.75 -0.16 5.27
N ARG A 49 -3.63 -0.54 4.35
CA ARG A 49 -4.14 0.40 3.33
C ARG A 49 -4.87 1.57 3.96
N GLY A 50 -5.81 1.28 4.86
CA GLY A 50 -6.55 2.33 5.58
C GLY A 50 -5.64 3.16 6.48
N THR A 51 -4.73 2.52 7.19
CA THR A 51 -3.73 3.21 8.02
C THR A 51 -2.86 4.15 7.18
N THR A 52 -2.33 3.66 6.08
CA THR A 52 -1.52 4.47 5.15
C THR A 52 -2.32 5.69 4.66
N ARG A 53 -3.57 5.50 4.25
CA ARG A 53 -4.43 6.60 3.80
C ARG A 53 -4.61 7.66 4.90
N SER A 54 -4.97 7.22 6.10
CA SER A 54 -5.17 8.11 7.25
C SER A 54 -3.89 8.85 7.64
N MET A 55 -2.76 8.15 7.62
CA MET A 55 -1.46 8.75 7.92
C MET A 55 -1.05 9.79 6.87
N ILE A 56 -1.24 9.51 5.59
CA ILE A 56 -0.97 10.47 4.52
C ILE A 56 -1.83 11.72 4.72
N ASP A 57 -3.12 11.58 5.00
CA ASP A 57 -4.00 12.72 5.24
C ASP A 57 -3.60 13.54 6.46
N THR A 58 -3.17 12.87 7.52
CA THR A 58 -2.72 13.53 8.76
C THR A 58 -1.40 14.29 8.57
N LEU A 59 -0.47 13.71 7.83
CA LEU A 59 0.88 14.27 7.64
C LEU A 59 0.94 15.31 6.54
N ASP A 60 0.07 15.21 5.54
CA ASP A 60 -0.02 16.16 4.42
C ASP A 60 -0.79 17.43 4.82
N LYS A 61 -0.27 18.16 5.80
CA LYS A 61 -0.92 19.36 6.37
C LYS A 61 -1.13 20.49 5.36
N LYS A 62 -0.31 20.53 4.31
CA LYS A 62 -0.39 21.55 3.25
C LYS A 62 -1.26 21.11 2.08
N SER A 63 -1.86 19.93 2.16
CA SER A 63 -2.68 19.34 1.07
C SER A 63 -1.97 19.35 -0.29
N GLN A 64 -0.67 19.04 -0.29
CA GLN A 64 0.15 19.04 -1.49
C GLN A 64 -0.22 17.91 -2.47
N PHE A 65 -0.88 16.85 -1.97
CA PHE A 65 -1.33 15.73 -2.78
C PHE A 65 -2.86 15.75 -2.90
N SER A 66 -3.36 15.69 -4.13
CA SER A 66 -4.80 15.66 -4.38
C SER A 66 -5.43 14.34 -3.91
N PHE A 67 -6.73 14.36 -3.71
CA PHE A 67 -7.52 13.17 -3.38
C PHE A 67 -7.28 12.05 -4.41
N GLU A 68 -7.31 12.40 -5.69
CA GLU A 68 -7.15 11.44 -6.80
C GLU A 68 -5.78 10.77 -6.78
N VAL A 69 -4.72 11.51 -6.49
CA VAL A 69 -3.37 10.97 -6.38
C VAL A 69 -3.26 9.99 -5.23
N LYS A 70 -3.84 10.32 -4.06
CA LYS A 70 -3.88 9.44 -2.89
C LYS A 70 -4.67 8.16 -3.15
N GLU A 71 -5.80 8.26 -3.86
CA GLU A 71 -6.59 7.09 -4.23
C GLU A 71 -5.83 6.18 -5.22
N ARG A 72 -5.17 6.76 -6.22
CA ARG A 72 -4.35 6.01 -7.18
C ARG A 72 -3.14 5.36 -6.53
N PHE A 73 -2.54 6.01 -5.54
CA PHE A 73 -1.43 5.42 -4.78
C PHE A 73 -1.83 4.13 -4.07
N LEU A 74 -3.07 4.04 -3.61
CA LEU A 74 -3.64 2.86 -2.97
C LEU A 74 -4.33 1.90 -3.96
N ASP A 75 -4.22 2.16 -5.26
CA ASP A 75 -4.91 1.40 -6.30
C ASP A 75 -6.44 1.33 -6.07
N HIS A 76 -7.01 2.42 -5.57
CA HIS A 76 -8.44 2.57 -5.48
C HIS A 76 -9.00 3.01 -6.83
N HIS A 77 -9.87 2.20 -7.41
CA HIS A 77 -10.51 2.53 -8.68
C HIS A 77 -11.67 3.50 -8.46
N GLU A 78 -11.72 4.53 -9.30
CA GLU A 78 -12.86 5.44 -9.34
C GLU A 78 -14.14 4.68 -9.75
N LYS A 79 -15.12 4.67 -8.86
CA LYS A 79 -16.40 3.98 -9.10
C LYS A 79 -17.34 4.79 -10.00
N ASN A 80 -17.17 6.11 -10.02
CA ASN A 80 -17.98 6.98 -10.84
C ASN A 80 -17.44 7.00 -12.28
N LYS A 81 -18.20 6.43 -13.20
CA LYS A 81 -17.83 6.35 -14.61
C LYS A 81 -17.61 7.71 -15.28
N VAL A 82 -18.36 8.74 -14.84
CA VAL A 82 -18.24 10.09 -15.40
C VAL A 82 -16.93 10.73 -14.95
N VAL A 83 -16.64 10.71 -13.65
CA VAL A 83 -15.38 11.24 -13.10
C VAL A 83 -14.19 10.49 -13.70
N ARG A 84 -14.28 9.18 -13.81
CA ARG A 84 -13.26 8.35 -14.44
C ARG A 84 -13.00 8.73 -15.89
N ALA A 85 -14.04 9.02 -16.66
CA ALA A 85 -13.92 9.44 -18.07
C ALA A 85 -13.21 10.81 -18.18
N TYR A 86 -13.55 11.77 -17.32
CA TYR A 86 -12.90 13.08 -17.28
C TYR A 86 -11.45 13.03 -16.82
N SER A 87 -11.10 12.14 -15.90
CA SER A 87 -9.74 12.00 -15.41
C SER A 87 -8.85 11.11 -16.27
N HIS A 88 -9.40 10.48 -17.31
CA HIS A 88 -8.67 9.55 -18.18
C HIS A 88 -7.47 10.18 -18.88
N GLY A 89 -7.55 11.46 -19.27
CA GLY A 89 -6.47 12.20 -19.92
C GLY A 89 -5.47 12.84 -18.97
N ALA A 90 -5.71 12.79 -17.64
CA ALA A 90 -4.83 13.42 -16.66
C ALA A 90 -3.61 12.54 -16.41
N ASN A 91 -2.43 13.16 -16.47
CA ASN A 91 -1.17 12.48 -16.15
C ASN A 91 -0.87 12.62 -14.64
N TYR A 92 -1.13 11.57 -13.89
CA TYR A 92 -0.83 11.52 -12.45
C TYR A 92 0.53 10.89 -12.12
N GLN A 93 1.29 10.45 -13.12
CA GLN A 93 2.50 9.66 -12.90
C GLN A 93 3.56 10.42 -12.10
N GLU A 94 3.77 11.68 -12.40
CA GLU A 94 4.73 12.53 -11.68
C GLU A 94 4.31 12.70 -10.22
N HIS A 95 3.06 13.06 -9.99
CA HIS A 95 2.50 13.24 -8.64
C HIS A 95 2.48 11.93 -7.83
N LEU A 96 2.24 10.78 -8.48
CA LEU A 96 2.35 9.48 -7.84
C LEU A 96 3.78 9.17 -7.43
N THR A 97 4.75 9.52 -8.25
CA THR A 97 6.17 9.36 -7.93
C THR A 97 6.56 10.24 -6.73
N GLU A 98 6.11 11.48 -6.72
CA GLU A 98 6.33 12.40 -5.59
C GLU A 98 5.73 11.85 -4.28
N LEU A 99 4.47 11.40 -4.32
CA LEU A 99 3.82 10.82 -3.14
C LEU A 99 4.52 9.54 -2.68
N THR A 100 4.92 8.69 -3.60
CA THR A 100 5.63 7.44 -3.28
C THR A 100 6.95 7.73 -2.58
N ASN A 101 7.73 8.67 -3.10
CA ASN A 101 9.00 9.07 -2.50
C ASN A 101 8.81 9.73 -1.13
N TRP A 102 7.84 10.62 -1.03
CA TRP A 102 7.50 11.30 0.23
C TRP A 102 7.08 10.29 1.31
N TRP A 103 6.21 9.35 0.98
CA TRP A 103 5.77 8.30 1.88
C TRP A 103 6.90 7.35 2.26
N SER A 104 7.72 6.92 1.30
CA SER A 104 8.87 6.05 1.55
C SER A 104 9.88 6.70 2.51
N ASN A 105 10.17 7.98 2.31
CA ASN A 105 11.07 8.73 3.19
C ASN A 105 10.51 8.82 4.61
N TYR A 106 9.22 9.04 4.76
CA TYR A 106 8.57 9.03 6.07
C TYR A 106 8.70 7.65 6.75
N VAL A 107 8.36 6.57 6.06
CA VAL A 107 8.46 5.21 6.62
C VAL A 107 9.90 4.88 7.01
N ILE A 108 10.88 5.22 6.18
CA ILE A 108 12.30 5.01 6.48
C ILE A 108 12.71 5.80 7.74
N SER A 109 12.23 7.03 7.89
CA SER A 109 12.52 7.86 9.07
C SER A 109 12.04 7.23 10.39
N LEU A 110 11.02 6.38 10.35
CA LEU A 110 10.54 5.65 11.54
C LEU A 110 11.49 4.53 11.97
N LEU A 111 12.41 4.11 11.11
CA LEU A 111 13.40 3.06 11.39
C LEU A 111 14.71 3.62 11.97
N GLU A 112 14.87 4.90 11.95
CA GLU A 112 16.01 5.64 12.51
C GLU A 112 15.71 6.05 13.96
#